data_45a2064c93a7af73382cc524ff0e31c2
#
_entry.id   45a2064c93a7af73382cc524ff0e31c2
#
_cell.length_a   1.000
_cell.length_b   1.000
_cell.length_c   1.000
_cell.angle_alpha   90.00
_cell.angle_beta   90.00
_cell.angle_gamma   90.00
#
_symmetry.space_group_name_H-M   'P 1'
#
loop_
_entity.id
_entity.type
_entity.pdbx_description
1 polymer ?
#
loop_
_entity_poly.entity_id
_entity_poly.type
_entity_poly.pdbx_seq_one_letter_code
_entity_poly.pdbx_strand_id
1 'polypeptide(L)'
;LFRSDWYHDDKELKEEGYSTHLVANEAVRLIQEQSADKPLFLYMPFNGVHSPMQVPESYLQPYGALTGGRKQLAGMLAAVDEAIGQVVAALEKKGLRENTLIVFSADNGGPPPGSNTPLRDFKGSIYEGGVRGAAFANWPGKIPGGQRLTAPMHIIDWYPTLVKLAGGSLEQKLPLDGRDVWPVLTEKAASQHDAILCVQSPDNAALRMGDWKLIVSNGTVVDDEAPKKKKAKAKAKGRKYEPVMLFNLAADPSEKTNLAAKEPERVATMKAKLAELLKDAVPSGVKP
;
A
#
# COMPACT_ATOMS: atom_id res chain seq x y z
N LEU A 1 24.11 -15.92 -5.87
CA LEU A 1 23.65 -15.93 -7.27
C LEU A 1 22.53 -14.90 -7.45
N PHE A 2 22.89 -13.63 -7.44
CA PHE A 2 21.94 -12.59 -7.80
C PHE A 2 22.12 -12.36 -9.31
N ARG A 3 21.06 -12.63 -10.10
CA ARG A 3 20.96 -12.15 -11.46
C ARG A 3 20.88 -10.63 -11.39
N SER A 4 21.52 -9.94 -12.32
CA SER A 4 21.28 -8.51 -12.52
C SER A 4 19.82 -8.34 -12.92
N ASP A 5 19.05 -7.61 -12.12
CA ASP A 5 17.64 -7.29 -12.38
C ASP A 5 17.46 -5.85 -12.86
N TRP A 6 18.55 -5.21 -13.32
CA TRP A 6 18.53 -3.87 -13.90
C TRP A 6 18.38 -3.96 -15.41
N TYR A 7 17.42 -3.21 -15.91
CA TYR A 7 17.15 -3.09 -17.34
C TYR A 7 16.93 -1.61 -17.68
N HIS A 8 17.44 -1.22 -18.85
CA HIS A 8 17.05 0.01 -19.52
C HIS A 8 16.33 -0.41 -20.80
N ASP A 9 15.03 -0.18 -20.84
CA ASP A 9 14.12 -0.81 -21.79
C ASP A 9 14.27 -2.35 -21.75
N ASP A 10 14.60 -2.97 -22.87
CA ASP A 10 14.80 -4.42 -22.96
C ASP A 10 16.26 -4.88 -22.81
N LYS A 11 17.18 -3.98 -22.44
CA LYS A 11 18.60 -4.28 -22.33
C LYS A 11 19.01 -4.42 -20.87
N GLU A 12 19.63 -5.54 -20.54
CA GLU A 12 20.25 -5.73 -19.23
C GLU A 12 21.33 -4.68 -19.01
N LEU A 13 21.26 -4.02 -17.87
CA LEU A 13 22.19 -2.98 -17.46
C LEU A 13 23.04 -3.50 -16.29
N LYS A 14 24.35 -3.30 -16.36
CA LYS A 14 25.26 -3.59 -15.25
C LYS A 14 25.65 -2.28 -14.59
N GLU A 15 24.97 -1.98 -13.49
CA GLU A 15 25.28 -0.82 -12.66
C GLU A 15 25.73 -1.27 -11.28
N GLU A 16 26.75 -0.58 -10.76
CA GLU A 16 27.24 -0.75 -9.40
C GLU A 16 26.76 0.41 -8.53
N GLY A 17 26.30 0.13 -7.33
CA GLY A 17 25.87 1.15 -6.40
C GLY A 17 24.75 0.70 -5.48
N TYR A 18 24.30 1.62 -4.67
CA TYR A 18 23.17 1.41 -3.79
C TYR A 18 21.85 1.65 -4.56
N SER A 19 20.98 0.65 -4.60
CA SER A 19 19.78 0.66 -5.45
C SER A 19 18.88 1.91 -5.26
N THR A 20 18.75 2.41 -4.03
CA THR A 20 18.00 3.64 -3.75
C THR A 20 18.60 4.85 -4.48
N HIS A 21 19.93 4.95 -4.52
CA HIS A 21 20.61 6.02 -5.25
C HIS A 21 20.47 5.88 -6.77
N LEU A 22 20.58 4.64 -7.27
CA LEU A 22 20.45 4.38 -8.72
C LEU A 22 19.05 4.79 -9.21
N VAL A 23 18.00 4.40 -8.48
CA VAL A 23 16.62 4.81 -8.80
C VAL A 23 16.46 6.34 -8.77
N ALA A 24 17.02 7.01 -7.76
CA ALA A 24 16.95 8.46 -7.66
C ALA A 24 17.72 9.17 -8.78
N ASN A 25 18.92 8.70 -9.09
CA ASN A 25 19.75 9.26 -10.16
C ASN A 25 19.06 9.17 -11.51
N GLU A 26 18.46 8.04 -11.81
CA GLU A 26 17.70 7.86 -13.06
C GLU A 26 16.46 8.76 -13.10
N ALA A 27 15.73 8.89 -12.01
CA ALA A 27 14.60 9.81 -11.92
C ALA A 27 15.03 11.28 -12.16
N VAL A 28 16.14 11.70 -11.53
CA VAL A 28 16.71 13.04 -11.72
C VAL A 28 17.13 13.25 -13.18
N ARG A 29 17.77 12.27 -13.81
CA ARG A 29 18.13 12.33 -15.24
C ARG A 29 16.90 12.54 -16.12
N LEU A 30 15.86 11.70 -15.92
CA LEU A 30 14.61 11.80 -16.68
C LEU A 30 13.91 13.16 -16.51
N ILE A 31 13.89 13.71 -15.30
CA ILE A 31 13.36 15.05 -15.04
C ILE A 31 14.18 16.13 -15.77
N GLN A 32 15.50 16.02 -15.77
CA GLN A 32 16.37 16.98 -16.45
C GLN A 32 16.21 16.95 -17.97
N GLU A 33 16.02 15.77 -18.54
CA GLU A 33 15.81 15.56 -19.99
C GLU A 33 14.37 15.82 -20.43
N GLN A 34 13.41 15.92 -19.48
CA GLN A 34 12.00 16.11 -19.78
C GLN A 34 11.77 17.38 -20.63
N SER A 35 11.05 17.23 -21.73
CA SER A 35 10.59 18.33 -22.56
C SER A 35 9.40 19.05 -21.91
N ALA A 36 9.39 20.37 -21.97
CA ALA A 36 8.35 21.19 -21.35
C ALA A 36 6.95 21.02 -21.99
N ASP A 37 6.89 20.53 -23.22
CA ASP A 37 5.67 20.33 -24.01
C ASP A 37 5.03 18.95 -23.80
N LYS A 38 5.67 18.06 -23.03
CA LYS A 38 5.16 16.72 -22.77
C LYS A 38 4.93 16.50 -21.26
N PRO A 39 3.78 15.94 -20.86
CA PRO A 39 3.58 15.56 -19.47
C PRO A 39 4.53 14.42 -19.09
N LEU A 40 4.98 14.43 -17.82
CA LEU A 40 5.79 13.34 -17.24
C LEU A 40 4.92 12.51 -16.30
N PHE A 41 4.94 11.20 -16.48
CA PHE A 41 4.50 10.23 -15.49
C PHE A 41 5.69 9.39 -15.06
N LEU A 42 6.04 9.44 -13.77
CA LEU A 42 7.18 8.74 -13.21
C LEU A 42 6.74 7.87 -12.04
N TYR A 43 6.96 6.56 -12.15
CA TYR A 43 6.77 5.60 -11.07
C TYR A 43 8.13 5.16 -10.53
N MET A 44 8.36 5.36 -9.23
CA MET A 44 9.64 5.13 -8.57
C MET A 44 9.50 4.06 -7.48
N PRO A 45 9.57 2.75 -7.82
CA PRO A 45 9.45 1.66 -6.85
C PRO A 45 10.79 1.43 -6.14
N PHE A 46 11.00 2.08 -4.99
CA PHE A 46 12.19 1.85 -4.18
C PHE A 46 12.20 0.44 -3.57
N ASN A 47 13.35 -0.25 -3.62
CA ASN A 47 13.58 -1.48 -2.86
C ASN A 47 13.70 -1.23 -1.34
N GLY A 48 14.18 -0.06 -0.95
CA GLY A 48 14.19 0.38 0.46
C GLY A 48 12.75 0.58 0.97
N VAL A 49 12.45 0.01 2.12
CA VAL A 49 13.30 -0.54 3.18
C VAL A 49 13.17 -2.07 3.34
N HIS A 50 13.06 -2.81 2.25
CA HIS A 50 12.89 -4.27 2.25
C HIS A 50 14.21 -4.99 2.59
N SER A 51 14.10 -6.20 3.13
CA SER A 51 15.24 -7.09 3.33
C SER A 51 15.80 -7.63 1.98
N PRO A 52 17.14 -7.92 1.90
CA PRO A 52 18.12 -7.78 2.95
C PRO A 52 18.37 -6.33 3.35
N MET A 53 18.43 -6.08 4.68
CA MET A 53 18.57 -4.71 5.20
C MET A 53 20.02 -4.23 5.02
N GLN A 54 20.27 -3.53 3.93
CA GLN A 54 21.58 -3.02 3.53
C GLN A 54 21.50 -1.53 3.25
N VAL A 55 22.45 -0.79 3.77
CA VAL A 55 22.57 0.66 3.55
C VAL A 55 24.02 1.08 3.73
N PRO A 56 24.52 2.08 2.99
CA PRO A 56 25.87 2.60 3.20
C PRO A 56 26.10 3.06 4.65
N GLU A 57 27.29 2.85 5.19
CA GLU A 57 27.63 3.13 6.59
C GLU A 57 27.40 4.59 6.98
N SER A 58 27.55 5.53 6.07
CA SER A 58 27.27 6.95 6.28
C SER A 58 25.86 7.23 6.83
N TYR A 59 24.87 6.45 6.38
CA TYR A 59 23.49 6.58 6.85
C TYR A 59 23.24 6.00 8.25
N LEU A 60 24.19 5.21 8.79
CA LEU A 60 24.06 4.62 10.12
C LEU A 60 24.59 5.53 11.23
N GLN A 61 25.47 6.46 10.88
CA GLN A 61 26.13 7.34 11.87
C GLN A 61 25.16 8.18 12.70
N PRO A 62 24.12 8.84 12.11
CA PRO A 62 23.17 9.63 12.88
C PRO A 62 22.34 8.81 13.89
N TYR A 63 22.30 7.49 13.71
CA TYR A 63 21.47 6.58 14.51
C TYR A 63 22.29 5.76 15.51
N GLY A 64 23.34 6.33 16.08
CA GLY A 64 24.23 5.66 17.05
C GLY A 64 23.52 5.07 18.28
N ALA A 65 22.42 5.66 18.71
CA ALA A 65 21.60 5.16 19.81
C ALA A 65 20.77 3.91 19.48
N LEU A 66 20.61 3.57 18.19
CA LEU A 66 19.89 2.38 17.73
C LEU A 66 20.87 1.23 17.47
N THR A 67 20.38 -0.01 17.60
CA THR A 67 21.19 -1.22 17.36
C THR A 67 20.49 -2.17 16.39
N GLY A 68 21.27 -3.10 15.82
CA GLY A 68 20.77 -4.19 14.97
C GLY A 68 19.90 -3.73 13.81
N GLY A 69 18.88 -4.49 13.48
CA GLY A 69 17.98 -4.21 12.35
C GLY A 69 17.23 -2.87 12.47
N ARG A 70 16.99 -2.36 13.69
CA ARG A 70 16.35 -1.05 13.88
C ARG A 70 17.23 0.09 13.38
N LYS A 71 18.55 0.00 13.59
CA LYS A 71 19.52 0.96 13.08
C LYS A 71 19.58 0.90 11.56
N GLN A 72 19.62 -0.29 10.99
CA GLN A 72 19.60 -0.50 9.54
C GLN A 72 18.33 0.10 8.91
N LEU A 73 17.16 -0.18 9.47
CA LEU A 73 15.89 0.37 9.01
C LEU A 73 15.89 1.90 8.99
N ALA A 74 16.39 2.52 10.05
CA ALA A 74 16.48 3.98 10.15
C ALA A 74 17.40 4.57 9.07
N GLY A 75 18.55 3.95 8.84
CA GLY A 75 19.48 4.36 7.78
C GLY A 75 18.89 4.19 6.38
N MET A 76 18.19 3.09 6.12
CA MET A 76 17.51 2.87 4.84
C MET A 76 16.38 3.89 4.59
N LEU A 77 15.62 4.24 5.63
CA LEU A 77 14.59 5.30 5.54
C LEU A 77 15.21 6.66 5.23
N ALA A 78 16.32 6.99 5.87
CA ALA A 78 17.04 8.24 5.60
C ALA A 78 17.54 8.30 4.15
N ALA A 79 18.02 7.18 3.62
CA ALA A 79 18.45 7.12 2.22
C ALA A 79 17.28 7.29 1.23
N VAL A 80 16.11 6.73 1.53
CA VAL A 80 14.90 6.95 0.71
C VAL A 80 14.42 8.39 0.80
N ASP A 81 14.43 8.99 1.99
CA ASP A 81 14.07 10.40 2.19
C ASP A 81 14.99 11.34 1.42
N GLU A 82 16.30 11.13 1.50
CA GLU A 82 17.28 11.88 0.71
C GLU A 82 17.05 11.73 -0.80
N ALA A 83 16.79 10.51 -1.27
CA ALA A 83 16.50 10.22 -2.68
C ALA A 83 15.24 11.00 -3.16
N ILE A 84 14.19 11.05 -2.35
CA ILE A 84 13.00 11.85 -2.65
C ILE A 84 13.35 13.33 -2.66
N GLY A 85 14.18 13.80 -1.73
CA GLY A 85 14.68 15.18 -1.69
C GLY A 85 15.41 15.58 -2.97
N GLN A 86 16.26 14.69 -3.51
CA GLN A 86 16.96 14.93 -4.79
C GLN A 86 16.00 15.08 -5.96
N VAL A 87 14.94 14.26 -6.01
CA VAL A 87 13.90 14.36 -7.04
C VAL A 87 13.11 15.66 -6.93
N VAL A 88 12.73 16.06 -5.72
CA VAL A 88 12.05 17.35 -5.48
C VAL A 88 12.94 18.51 -5.93
N ALA A 89 14.21 18.52 -5.57
CA ALA A 89 15.16 19.55 -5.97
C ALA A 89 15.35 19.60 -7.51
N ALA A 90 15.33 18.45 -8.19
CA ALA A 90 15.40 18.40 -9.65
C ALA A 90 14.15 19.02 -10.29
N LEU A 91 12.96 18.73 -9.76
CA LEU A 91 11.70 19.35 -10.21
C LEU A 91 11.70 20.87 -9.99
N GLU A 92 12.18 21.33 -8.85
CA GLU A 92 12.32 22.78 -8.55
C GLU A 92 13.28 23.46 -9.53
N LYS A 93 14.47 22.89 -9.71
CA LYS A 93 15.48 23.41 -10.65
C LYS A 93 14.98 23.47 -12.08
N LYS A 94 14.12 22.50 -12.48
CA LYS A 94 13.52 22.45 -13.82
C LYS A 94 12.30 23.37 -13.96
N GLY A 95 11.80 23.97 -12.86
CA GLY A 95 10.58 24.77 -12.85
C GLY A 95 9.29 23.96 -12.97
N LEU A 96 9.34 22.65 -12.69
CA LEU A 96 8.19 21.74 -12.82
C LEU A 96 7.44 21.52 -11.50
N ARG A 97 8.03 21.91 -10.36
CA ARG A 97 7.51 21.57 -9.02
C ARG A 97 6.08 22.03 -8.77
N GLU A 98 5.75 23.26 -9.18
CA GLU A 98 4.43 23.86 -8.98
C GLU A 98 3.33 23.16 -9.78
N ASN A 99 3.68 22.49 -10.86
CA ASN A 99 2.75 21.72 -11.69
C ASN A 99 3.00 20.20 -11.62
N THR A 100 3.46 19.71 -10.48
CA THR A 100 3.71 18.29 -10.27
C THR A 100 3.00 17.78 -9.02
N LEU A 101 2.14 16.77 -9.20
CA LEU A 101 1.61 15.94 -8.12
C LEU A 101 2.67 14.93 -7.71
N ILE A 102 3.10 14.97 -6.45
CA ILE A 102 3.93 13.94 -5.84
C ILE A 102 3.06 13.09 -4.93
N VAL A 103 3.09 11.78 -5.16
CA VAL A 103 2.42 10.78 -4.33
C VAL A 103 3.46 9.85 -3.74
N PHE A 104 3.42 9.68 -2.43
CA PHE A 104 4.17 8.65 -1.72
C PHE A 104 3.20 7.65 -1.10
N SER A 105 3.51 6.38 -1.23
CA SER A 105 2.76 5.32 -0.54
C SER A 105 3.68 4.17 -0.16
N ALA A 106 3.56 3.68 1.07
CA ALA A 106 4.04 2.36 1.40
C ALA A 106 3.11 1.31 0.79
N ASP A 107 3.68 0.20 0.33
CA ASP A 107 2.94 -0.91 -0.29
C ASP A 107 2.13 -1.73 0.72
N ASN A 108 2.55 -1.75 1.98
CA ASN A 108 1.94 -2.48 3.10
C ASN A 108 2.41 -1.90 4.44
N GLY A 109 1.89 -2.44 5.53
CA GLY A 109 2.39 -2.12 6.87
C GLY A 109 3.80 -2.65 7.10
N GLY A 110 4.59 -1.96 7.91
CA GLY A 110 5.99 -2.30 8.16
C GLY A 110 6.17 -3.68 8.80
N PRO A 111 7.20 -4.46 8.42
CA PRO A 111 7.61 -5.66 9.16
C PRO A 111 8.49 -5.29 10.37
N PRO A 112 8.71 -6.23 11.33
CA PRO A 112 9.80 -6.09 12.28
C PRO A 112 11.16 -5.91 11.55
N PRO A 113 12.07 -5.05 12.05
CA PRO A 113 12.07 -4.36 13.34
C PRO A 113 11.35 -3.01 13.36
N GLY A 114 10.50 -2.72 12.38
CA GLY A 114 9.63 -1.54 12.38
C GLY A 114 8.62 -1.55 13.53
N SER A 115 7.81 -0.50 13.61
CA SER A 115 6.69 -0.42 14.55
C SER A 115 5.48 0.18 13.83
N ASN A 116 4.35 -0.50 13.92
CA ASN A 116 3.08 -0.02 13.39
C ASN A 116 2.14 0.52 14.48
N THR A 117 2.66 0.65 15.71
CA THR A 117 1.88 1.14 16.87
C THR A 117 1.20 2.48 16.54
N PRO A 118 -0.10 2.66 16.84
CA PRO A 118 -0.94 1.78 17.66
C PRO A 118 -1.64 0.63 16.90
N LEU A 119 -1.41 0.49 15.60
CA LEU A 119 -2.05 -0.52 14.75
C LEU A 119 -1.52 -1.92 15.08
N ARG A 120 -2.43 -2.89 15.01
CA ARG A 120 -2.11 -4.29 15.34
C ARG A 120 -1.31 -4.96 14.24
N ASP A 121 -0.27 -5.71 14.64
CA ASP A 121 0.51 -6.64 13.82
C ASP A 121 1.38 -5.95 12.73
N PHE A 122 1.84 -6.71 11.73
CA PHE A 122 2.87 -6.34 10.76
C PHE A 122 2.53 -6.86 9.36
N LYS A 123 3.34 -6.50 8.38
CA LYS A 123 3.32 -7.03 7.00
C LYS A 123 2.92 -8.51 6.96
N GLY A 124 2.04 -8.85 6.02
CA GLY A 124 1.50 -10.21 5.85
C GLY A 124 0.36 -10.54 6.80
N SER A 125 -0.19 -9.58 7.53
CA SER A 125 -1.40 -9.68 8.32
C SER A 125 -2.55 -8.92 7.68
N ILE A 126 -3.79 -9.34 7.94
CA ILE A 126 -5.01 -8.61 7.56
C ILE A 126 -5.48 -7.61 8.62
N TYR A 127 -4.78 -7.50 9.77
CA TYR A 127 -4.97 -6.42 10.72
C TYR A 127 -4.44 -5.08 10.16
N GLU A 128 -4.88 -3.96 10.73
CA GLU A 128 -4.50 -2.62 10.24
C GLU A 128 -2.99 -2.42 10.15
N GLY A 129 -2.19 -2.96 11.09
CA GLY A 129 -0.73 -2.87 11.04
C GLY A 129 -0.09 -3.64 9.88
N GLY A 130 -0.82 -4.55 9.23
CA GLY A 130 -0.35 -5.26 8.05
C GLY A 130 -0.77 -4.63 6.73
N VAL A 131 -1.94 -3.98 6.68
CA VAL A 131 -2.56 -3.50 5.43
C VAL A 131 -2.57 -1.97 5.29
N ARG A 132 -2.50 -1.23 6.38
CA ARG A 132 -2.55 0.24 6.35
C ARG A 132 -1.16 0.82 6.18
N GLY A 133 -0.83 1.16 4.93
CA GLY A 133 0.41 1.83 4.58
C GLY A 133 0.37 3.33 4.90
N ALA A 134 1.55 3.91 5.20
CA ALA A 134 1.71 5.35 5.26
C ALA A 134 1.63 5.92 3.84
N ALA A 135 0.88 7.00 3.64
CA ALA A 135 0.76 7.65 2.36
C ALA A 135 0.62 9.16 2.51
N PHE A 136 1.10 9.90 1.54
CA PHE A 136 0.84 11.33 1.40
C PHE A 136 0.80 11.75 -0.08
N ALA A 137 0.14 12.86 -0.33
CA ALA A 137 0.12 13.52 -1.64
C ALA A 137 0.42 15.00 -1.46
N ASN A 138 1.17 15.56 -2.39
CA ASN A 138 1.53 16.95 -2.39
C ASN A 138 1.51 17.54 -3.79
N TRP A 139 0.76 18.63 -3.97
CA TRP A 139 0.76 19.45 -5.17
C TRP A 139 0.56 20.90 -4.75
N PRO A 140 1.60 21.76 -4.86
CA PRO A 140 1.49 23.16 -4.47
C PRO A 140 0.33 23.86 -5.18
N GLY A 141 -0.43 24.66 -4.43
CA GLY A 141 -1.58 25.40 -4.97
C GLY A 141 -2.79 24.59 -5.41
N LYS A 142 -2.72 23.23 -5.37
CA LYS A 142 -3.82 22.34 -5.75
C LYS A 142 -4.34 21.51 -4.56
N ILE A 143 -3.44 20.98 -3.75
CA ILE A 143 -3.79 20.25 -2.53
C ILE A 143 -3.45 21.12 -1.33
N PRO A 144 -4.41 21.45 -0.45
CA PRO A 144 -4.13 22.22 0.76
C PRO A 144 -3.11 21.51 1.65
N GLY A 145 -2.06 22.22 2.06
CA GLY A 145 -1.00 21.66 2.89
C GLY A 145 -1.40 21.40 4.33
N GLY A 146 -0.60 20.58 5.04
CA GLY A 146 -0.75 20.35 6.48
C GLY A 146 -2.00 19.56 6.91
N GLN A 147 -2.70 18.93 5.99
CA GLN A 147 -3.91 18.17 6.27
C GLN A 147 -3.61 16.72 6.65
N ARG A 148 -4.39 16.19 7.58
CA ARG A 148 -4.51 14.76 7.84
C ARG A 148 -5.89 14.29 7.40
N LEU A 149 -5.91 13.38 6.44
CA LEU A 149 -7.14 12.79 5.92
C LEU A 149 -7.38 11.43 6.60
N THR A 150 -8.62 11.20 7.02
CA THR A 150 -9.02 9.95 7.68
C THR A 150 -9.98 9.12 6.83
N ALA A 151 -10.49 9.68 5.74
CA ALA A 151 -11.32 8.96 4.79
C ALA A 151 -10.57 7.73 4.25
N PRO A 152 -11.16 6.53 4.28
CA PRO A 152 -10.54 5.34 3.72
C PRO A 152 -10.31 5.49 2.22
N MET A 153 -9.09 5.17 1.79
CA MET A 153 -8.65 5.14 0.39
C MET A 153 -7.90 3.84 0.14
N HIS A 154 -7.82 3.41 -1.11
CA HIS A 154 -7.10 2.22 -1.54
C HIS A 154 -6.04 2.57 -2.59
N ILE A 155 -4.97 1.79 -2.70
CA ILE A 155 -3.90 2.05 -3.68
C ILE A 155 -4.41 2.05 -5.14
N ILE A 156 -5.45 1.26 -5.44
CA ILE A 156 -6.07 1.19 -6.76
C ILE A 156 -6.77 2.49 -7.18
N ASP A 157 -7.05 3.40 -6.24
CA ASP A 157 -7.71 4.68 -6.49
C ASP A 157 -6.85 5.65 -7.29
N TRP A 158 -5.54 5.45 -7.23
CA TRP A 158 -4.62 6.30 -7.98
C TRP A 158 -4.81 6.18 -9.49
N TYR A 159 -5.15 4.98 -10.01
CA TYR A 159 -5.36 4.81 -11.44
C TYR A 159 -6.49 5.71 -11.98
N PRO A 160 -7.77 5.60 -11.54
CA PRO A 160 -8.83 6.47 -12.03
C PRO A 160 -8.59 7.95 -11.72
N THR A 161 -7.97 8.27 -10.58
CA THR A 161 -7.65 9.64 -10.21
C THR A 161 -6.65 10.27 -11.18
N LEU A 162 -5.54 9.59 -11.45
CA LEU A 162 -4.49 10.10 -12.32
C LEU A 162 -4.93 10.15 -13.79
N VAL A 163 -5.71 9.17 -14.27
CA VAL A 163 -6.27 9.19 -15.63
C VAL A 163 -7.18 10.42 -15.82
N LYS A 164 -8.07 10.70 -14.87
CA LYS A 164 -8.91 11.91 -14.92
C LYS A 164 -8.10 13.21 -14.86
N LEU A 165 -7.11 13.31 -13.99
CA LEU A 165 -6.25 14.47 -13.89
C LEU A 165 -5.46 14.72 -15.18
N ALA A 166 -5.12 13.67 -15.91
CA ALA A 166 -4.47 13.74 -17.21
C ALA A 166 -5.45 13.99 -18.38
N GLY A 167 -6.76 14.13 -18.11
CA GLY A 167 -7.79 14.32 -19.15
C GLY A 167 -8.13 13.05 -19.94
N GLY A 168 -7.75 11.88 -19.44
CA GLY A 168 -8.03 10.60 -20.07
C GLY A 168 -9.44 10.08 -19.79
N SER A 169 -9.91 9.14 -20.64
CA SER A 169 -11.17 8.42 -20.44
C SER A 169 -10.98 7.23 -19.49
N LEU A 170 -11.99 6.98 -18.67
CA LEU A 170 -12.10 5.77 -17.84
C LEU A 170 -12.95 4.68 -18.50
N GLU A 171 -13.40 4.91 -19.74
CA GLU A 171 -14.14 3.88 -20.48
C GLU A 171 -13.24 2.68 -20.73
N GLN A 172 -13.68 1.52 -20.25
CA GLN A 172 -12.98 0.26 -20.41
C GLN A 172 -13.94 -0.94 -20.32
N LYS A 173 -13.42 -2.10 -20.74
CA LYS A 173 -14.20 -3.33 -20.85
C LYS A 173 -14.67 -3.89 -19.50
N LEU A 174 -13.83 -3.76 -18.48
CA LEU A 174 -14.10 -4.23 -17.13
C LEU A 174 -14.33 -3.04 -16.18
N PRO A 175 -15.22 -3.15 -15.20
CA PRO A 175 -15.42 -2.09 -14.22
C PRO A 175 -14.14 -1.85 -13.41
N LEU A 176 -13.92 -0.60 -13.01
CA LEU A 176 -12.84 -0.24 -12.11
C LEU A 176 -13.27 -0.44 -10.64
N ASP A 177 -12.43 -1.12 -9.86
CA ASP A 177 -12.60 -1.20 -8.41
C ASP A 177 -12.18 0.10 -7.71
N GLY A 178 -11.17 0.77 -8.26
CA GLY A 178 -10.70 2.06 -7.75
C GLY A 178 -11.70 3.20 -7.93
N ARG A 179 -11.61 4.20 -7.09
CA ARG A 179 -12.43 5.40 -7.10
C ARG A 179 -11.57 6.64 -7.28
N ASP A 180 -12.14 7.70 -7.85
CA ASP A 180 -11.45 8.98 -7.93
C ASP A 180 -11.36 9.62 -6.55
N VAL A 181 -10.15 9.72 -5.99
CA VAL A 181 -9.92 10.30 -4.66
C VAL A 181 -9.53 11.78 -4.71
N TRP A 182 -9.57 12.41 -5.87
CA TRP A 182 -9.23 13.83 -5.97
C TRP A 182 -10.07 14.73 -5.05
N PRO A 183 -11.40 14.59 -4.96
CA PRO A 183 -12.21 15.36 -4.01
C PRO A 183 -11.87 15.09 -2.52
N VAL A 184 -11.43 13.87 -2.20
CA VAL A 184 -10.96 13.56 -0.83
C VAL A 184 -9.70 14.36 -0.50
N LEU A 185 -8.77 14.48 -1.45
CA LEU A 185 -7.49 15.17 -1.27
C LEU A 185 -7.64 16.70 -1.22
N THR A 186 -8.55 17.26 -2.02
CA THR A 186 -8.68 18.71 -2.19
C THR A 186 -9.77 19.36 -1.33
N GLU A 187 -10.88 18.64 -1.09
CA GLU A 187 -12.09 19.16 -0.48
C GLU A 187 -12.45 18.46 0.84
N LYS A 188 -11.65 17.48 1.28
CA LYS A 188 -11.94 16.60 2.43
C LYS A 188 -13.28 15.86 2.28
N ALA A 189 -13.64 15.53 1.05
CA ALA A 189 -14.84 14.75 0.80
C ALA A 189 -14.80 13.39 1.53
N ALA A 190 -15.93 12.79 1.78
CA ALA A 190 -16.01 11.44 2.29
C ALA A 190 -15.44 10.43 1.29
N SER A 191 -15.00 9.28 1.79
CA SER A 191 -14.59 8.17 0.92
C SER A 191 -15.73 7.76 0.00
N GLN A 192 -15.40 7.48 -1.25
CA GLN A 192 -16.35 6.93 -2.22
C GLN A 192 -16.43 5.39 -2.16
N HIS A 193 -15.70 4.77 -1.27
CA HIS A 193 -15.77 3.34 -1.02
C HIS A 193 -16.83 3.01 0.01
N ASP A 194 -17.88 2.29 -0.40
CA ASP A 194 -18.82 1.66 0.53
C ASP A 194 -18.15 0.57 1.34
N ALA A 195 -17.20 -0.13 0.71
CA ALA A 195 -16.43 -1.20 1.31
C ALA A 195 -15.03 -1.28 0.70
N ILE A 196 -14.03 -1.62 1.53
CA ILE A 196 -12.66 -1.93 1.09
C ILE A 196 -12.34 -3.37 1.47
N LEU A 197 -12.01 -4.16 0.45
CA LEU A 197 -11.68 -5.58 0.57
C LEU A 197 -10.16 -5.78 0.66
N CYS A 198 -9.72 -6.57 1.64
CA CYS A 198 -8.35 -7.04 1.77
C CYS A 198 -8.33 -8.56 1.80
N VAL A 199 -7.76 -9.21 0.80
CA VAL A 199 -7.64 -10.67 0.71
C VAL A 199 -6.18 -11.06 0.97
N GLN A 200 -5.95 -11.86 2.01
CA GLN A 200 -4.64 -12.42 2.32
C GLN A 200 -4.43 -13.78 1.66
N SER A 201 -5.48 -14.58 1.62
CA SER A 201 -5.51 -15.92 1.03
C SER A 201 -6.96 -16.29 0.73
N PRO A 202 -7.23 -17.36 -0.01
CA PRO A 202 -8.60 -17.85 -0.23
C PRO A 202 -9.38 -18.12 1.06
N ASP A 203 -8.68 -18.35 2.17
CA ASP A 203 -9.26 -18.68 3.47
C ASP A 203 -9.34 -17.49 4.43
N ASN A 204 -8.73 -16.36 4.09
CA ASN A 204 -8.62 -15.20 4.98
C ASN A 204 -8.87 -13.90 4.22
N ALA A 205 -9.90 -13.18 4.61
CA ALA A 205 -10.23 -11.88 4.08
C ALA A 205 -10.67 -10.91 5.19
N ALA A 206 -10.49 -9.62 4.93
CA ALA A 206 -11.06 -8.55 5.73
C ALA A 206 -11.88 -7.61 4.85
N LEU A 207 -12.99 -7.13 5.37
CA LEU A 207 -13.83 -6.12 4.76
C LEU A 207 -13.94 -4.93 5.70
N ARG A 208 -13.60 -3.74 5.22
CA ARG A 208 -13.83 -2.49 5.93
C ARG A 208 -15.04 -1.78 5.35
N MET A 209 -15.98 -1.39 6.20
CA MET A 209 -17.15 -0.55 5.86
C MET A 209 -17.22 0.61 6.86
N GLY A 210 -16.87 1.80 6.42
CA GLY A 210 -16.73 2.96 7.31
C GLY A 210 -15.71 2.69 8.43
N ASP A 211 -16.16 2.79 9.68
CA ASP A 211 -15.33 2.52 10.87
C ASP A 211 -15.26 1.05 11.28
N TRP A 212 -16.05 0.20 10.64
CA TRP A 212 -16.13 -1.21 11.00
C TRP A 212 -15.25 -2.07 10.09
N LYS A 213 -14.59 -3.06 10.70
CA LYS A 213 -13.79 -4.05 10.00
C LYS A 213 -14.15 -5.44 10.43
N LEU A 214 -14.64 -6.22 9.47
CA LEU A 214 -14.88 -7.65 9.60
C LEU A 214 -13.64 -8.40 9.11
N ILE A 215 -13.20 -9.39 9.87
CA ILE A 215 -12.21 -10.38 9.43
C ILE A 215 -12.88 -11.74 9.44
N VAL A 216 -12.75 -12.48 8.33
CA VAL A 216 -13.25 -13.85 8.18
C VAL A 216 -12.09 -14.75 7.82
N SER A 217 -11.96 -15.88 8.49
CA SER A 217 -10.82 -16.79 8.32
C SER A 217 -11.25 -18.27 8.37
N ASN A 218 -10.31 -19.16 8.06
CA ASN A 218 -10.49 -20.62 8.09
C ASN A 218 -11.54 -21.16 7.12
N GLY A 219 -11.59 -20.61 5.89
CA GLY A 219 -12.48 -21.10 4.83
C GLY A 219 -13.92 -20.65 4.95
N THR A 220 -14.24 -19.70 5.84
CA THR A 220 -15.58 -19.11 5.99
C THR A 220 -15.82 -17.92 5.04
N VAL A 221 -14.90 -17.69 4.12
CA VAL A 221 -14.94 -16.56 3.18
C VAL A 221 -15.85 -16.86 1.97
N VAL A 222 -15.98 -18.14 1.59
CA VAL A 222 -16.78 -18.55 0.42
C VAL A 222 -17.64 -19.76 0.83
N ASP A 223 -18.94 -19.58 0.75
CA ASP A 223 -20.05 -20.57 0.92
C ASP A 223 -19.93 -21.72 1.93
N ASP A 224 -20.96 -21.81 2.79
CA ASP A 224 -21.24 -22.98 3.66
C ASP A 224 -21.53 -24.29 2.87
N GLU A 225 -21.61 -24.25 1.52
CA GLU A 225 -21.99 -25.40 0.67
C GLU A 225 -20.84 -26.04 -0.12
N ALA A 226 -19.60 -25.51 -0.05
CA ALA A 226 -18.49 -26.12 -0.76
C ALA A 226 -18.03 -27.43 -0.06
N PRO A 227 -17.81 -28.53 -0.79
CA PRO A 227 -17.37 -29.79 -0.19
C PRO A 227 -16.04 -29.61 0.51
N LYS A 228 -15.99 -29.92 1.80
CA LYS A 228 -14.80 -29.84 2.66
C LYS A 228 -13.65 -30.65 2.06
N LYS A 229 -12.84 -30.04 1.20
CA LYS A 229 -11.61 -30.64 0.70
C LYS A 229 -10.69 -30.93 1.87
N LYS A 230 -10.22 -32.17 1.98
CA LYS A 230 -9.31 -32.68 3.02
C LYS A 230 -8.14 -31.68 3.18
N LYS A 231 -7.96 -31.17 4.41
CA LYS A 231 -6.87 -30.28 4.80
C LYS A 231 -5.53 -30.86 4.37
N ALA A 232 -4.91 -30.30 3.35
CA ALA A 232 -3.49 -30.50 3.12
C ALA A 232 -2.75 -29.95 4.34
N LYS A 233 -1.97 -30.79 5.01
CA LYS A 233 -1.13 -30.40 6.15
C LYS A 233 0.03 -29.54 5.66
N ALA A 234 -0.22 -28.30 5.33
CA ALA A 234 0.83 -27.31 5.14
C ALA A 234 1.31 -26.88 6.53
N LYS A 235 2.53 -27.26 6.88
CA LYS A 235 3.28 -26.76 8.05
C LYS A 235 3.76 -25.33 7.81
N ALA A 236 2.89 -24.41 7.46
CA ALA A 236 3.18 -22.99 7.58
C ALA A 236 2.82 -22.58 9.01
N LYS A 237 3.77 -21.97 9.74
CA LYS A 237 3.48 -21.24 10.99
C LYS A 237 2.66 -19.99 10.62
N GLY A 238 1.45 -20.18 10.09
CA GLY A 238 0.52 -19.12 9.75
C GLY A 238 -0.03 -18.46 11.02
N ARG A 239 -0.31 -17.18 10.92
CA ARG A 239 -1.05 -16.45 11.96
C ARG A 239 -2.39 -17.15 12.17
N LYS A 240 -2.76 -17.38 13.44
CA LYS A 240 -4.07 -17.91 13.76
C LYS A 240 -5.03 -16.75 13.98
N TYR A 241 -6.06 -16.68 13.18
CA TYR A 241 -7.19 -15.79 13.38
C TYR A 241 -8.36 -16.59 13.98
N GLU A 242 -9.21 -15.91 14.75
CA GLU A 242 -10.52 -16.46 15.07
C GLU A 242 -11.36 -16.52 13.79
N PRO A 243 -12.32 -17.47 13.66
CA PRO A 243 -13.10 -17.64 12.44
C PRO A 243 -13.82 -16.38 11.98
N VAL A 244 -14.33 -15.58 12.93
CA VAL A 244 -15.00 -14.31 12.67
C VAL A 244 -14.59 -13.30 13.72
N MET A 245 -14.09 -12.15 13.29
CA MET A 245 -13.77 -11.04 14.17
C MET A 245 -14.37 -9.74 13.60
N LEU A 246 -14.87 -8.89 14.49
CA LEU A 246 -15.41 -7.59 14.14
C LEU A 246 -14.81 -6.53 15.04
N PHE A 247 -14.33 -5.44 14.45
CA PHE A 247 -13.71 -4.33 15.16
C PHE A 247 -14.34 -3.00 14.76
N ASN A 248 -14.43 -2.07 15.71
CA ASN A 248 -14.73 -0.66 15.44
C ASN A 248 -13.40 0.11 15.47
N LEU A 249 -12.86 0.45 14.31
CA LEU A 249 -11.54 1.09 14.18
C LEU A 249 -11.49 2.53 14.69
N ALA A 250 -12.63 3.22 14.80
CA ALA A 250 -12.68 4.54 15.38
C ALA A 250 -12.46 4.50 16.90
N ALA A 251 -13.04 3.51 17.58
CA ALA A 251 -12.92 3.32 19.01
C ALA A 251 -11.70 2.44 19.40
N ASP A 252 -11.35 1.47 18.55
CA ASP A 252 -10.28 0.50 18.78
C ASP A 252 -9.40 0.34 17.53
N PRO A 253 -8.54 1.33 17.22
CA PRO A 253 -7.63 1.25 16.08
C PRO A 253 -6.59 0.14 16.21
N SER A 254 -6.44 -0.42 17.40
CA SER A 254 -5.52 -1.52 17.73
C SER A 254 -6.14 -2.92 17.58
N GLU A 255 -7.42 -3.00 17.19
CA GLU A 255 -8.14 -4.26 16.95
C GLU A 255 -8.01 -5.27 18.12
N LYS A 256 -8.14 -4.78 19.36
CA LYS A 256 -7.98 -5.58 20.59
C LYS A 256 -9.26 -6.31 21.00
N THR A 257 -10.41 -5.69 20.75
CA THR A 257 -11.70 -6.14 21.26
C THR A 257 -12.55 -6.67 20.12
N ASN A 258 -12.69 -8.01 20.05
CA ASN A 258 -13.58 -8.65 19.08
C ASN A 258 -15.05 -8.42 19.50
N LEU A 259 -15.81 -7.71 18.67
CA LEU A 259 -17.21 -7.38 18.88
C LEU A 259 -18.18 -8.32 18.14
N ALA A 260 -17.72 -9.34 17.45
CA ALA A 260 -18.55 -10.19 16.60
C ALA A 260 -19.75 -10.81 17.34
N ALA A 261 -19.57 -11.24 18.57
CA ALA A 261 -20.64 -11.81 19.39
C ALA A 261 -21.66 -10.75 19.88
N LYS A 262 -21.26 -9.48 19.97
CA LYS A 262 -22.11 -8.37 20.43
C LYS A 262 -22.88 -7.68 19.30
N GLU A 263 -22.41 -7.84 18.06
CA GLU A 263 -22.94 -7.16 16.87
C GLU A 263 -23.28 -8.18 15.76
N PRO A 264 -24.15 -9.18 16.03
CA PRO A 264 -24.42 -10.27 15.08
C PRO A 264 -25.07 -9.80 13.77
N GLU A 265 -25.94 -8.79 13.83
CA GLU A 265 -26.59 -8.23 12.64
C GLU A 265 -25.57 -7.50 11.73
N ARG A 266 -24.63 -6.78 12.32
CA ARG A 266 -23.54 -6.14 11.58
C ARG A 266 -22.63 -7.16 10.94
N VAL A 267 -22.27 -8.23 11.65
CA VAL A 267 -21.52 -9.34 11.09
C VAL A 267 -22.26 -9.94 9.89
N ALA A 268 -23.57 -10.20 10.00
CA ALA A 268 -24.37 -10.74 8.90
C ALA A 268 -24.36 -9.79 7.67
N THR A 269 -24.60 -8.49 7.88
CA THR A 269 -24.56 -7.49 6.82
C THR A 269 -23.22 -7.42 6.13
N MET A 270 -22.11 -7.37 6.89
CA MET A 270 -20.77 -7.30 6.32
C MET A 270 -20.34 -8.61 5.64
N LYS A 271 -20.79 -9.78 6.12
CA LYS A 271 -20.59 -11.05 5.42
C LYS A 271 -21.33 -11.11 4.09
N ALA A 272 -22.58 -10.62 4.04
CA ALA A 272 -23.32 -10.56 2.80
C ALA A 272 -22.63 -9.64 1.76
N LYS A 273 -22.11 -8.48 2.20
CA LYS A 273 -21.31 -7.59 1.32
C LYS A 273 -20.00 -8.24 0.86
N LEU A 274 -19.32 -8.97 1.75
CA LEU A 274 -18.11 -9.72 1.40
C LEU A 274 -18.41 -10.79 0.34
N ALA A 275 -19.48 -11.55 0.50
CA ALA A 275 -19.90 -12.57 -0.46
C ALA A 275 -20.27 -11.95 -1.82
N GLU A 276 -20.96 -10.80 -1.82
CA GLU A 276 -21.23 -10.03 -3.05
C GLU A 276 -19.95 -9.67 -3.80
N LEU A 277 -18.96 -9.09 -3.10
CA LEU A 277 -17.69 -8.68 -3.71
C LEU A 277 -16.84 -9.85 -4.20
N LEU A 278 -17.00 -11.03 -3.63
CA LEU A 278 -16.26 -12.23 -4.00
C LEU A 278 -16.99 -13.09 -5.04
N LYS A 279 -18.23 -12.73 -5.42
CA LYS A 279 -19.03 -13.51 -6.35
C LYS A 279 -18.33 -13.78 -7.69
N ASP A 280 -17.62 -12.77 -8.18
CA ASP A 280 -16.92 -12.83 -9.46
C ASP A 280 -15.41 -13.10 -9.31
N ALA A 281 -14.97 -13.43 -8.07
CA ALA A 281 -13.57 -13.73 -7.81
C ALA A 281 -13.16 -15.05 -8.48
N VAL A 282 -12.09 -15.01 -9.24
CA VAL A 282 -11.52 -16.21 -9.88
C VAL A 282 -10.71 -16.99 -8.83
N PRO A 283 -11.00 -18.28 -8.58
CA PRO A 283 -10.23 -19.09 -7.65
C PRO A 283 -8.75 -19.14 -8.05
N SER A 284 -7.85 -18.95 -7.08
CA SER A 284 -6.42 -19.19 -7.32
C SER A 284 -6.19 -20.67 -7.63
N GLY A 285 -5.44 -20.99 -8.68
CA GLY A 285 -5.10 -22.37 -9.02
C GLY A 285 -5.77 -22.91 -10.27
N VAL A 286 -6.41 -22.05 -11.06
CA VAL A 286 -6.64 -22.37 -12.47
C VAL A 286 -5.25 -22.55 -13.08
N LYS A 287 -4.84 -23.81 -13.31
CA LYS A 287 -3.63 -24.09 -14.09
C LYS A 287 -3.84 -23.50 -15.48
N PRO A 288 -2.85 -22.76 -16.01
CA PRO A 288 -2.91 -22.26 -17.37
C PRO A 288 -3.06 -23.40 -18.38
#